data_6a27359975069d557d4c2f1b74900678
#
_entry.id   6a27359975069d557d4c2f1b74900678
#
_cell.length_a   1.000
_cell.length_b   1.000
_cell.length_c   1.000
_cell.angle_alpha   90.00
_cell.angle_beta   90.00
_cell.angle_gamma   90.00
#
_symmetry.space_group_name_H-M   'P 1'
#
loop_
_entity.id
_entity.type
_entity.pdbx_description
1 polymer ?
#
loop_
_entity_poly.entity_id
_entity_poly.type
_entity_poly.pdbx_seq_one_letter_code
_entity_poly.pdbx_strand_id
1 'polypeptide(L)'
;GKYTNLMSPDDHYQDLKRVIAAIGGKARRVNVIMPYLYEGRQSKRIGRESLDCATSLHELIHMGVENIITFDAHDPQIQNATPLHGFETVHPSYQFIKALLKNEQGLHIDNEHFMIISPDEGSMNRAIYLANILGVDMGMYYKRLDYSKNVDGRHPIAAYEFLGPNVAGKDLILIDDMISSGETILKIASLLKERGAGKIYLCSTFGLFTDSLKKFDEAHEAGVFDKLLTTNLVY
;
A
#
# COMPACT_ATOMS: atom_id res chain seq x y z
N GLY A 1 12.91 20.14 -11.69
CA GLY A 1 12.14 21.15 -10.96
C GLY A 1 10.96 20.49 -10.27
N LYS A 2 10.80 20.73 -8.98
CA LYS A 2 9.60 20.28 -8.27
C LYS A 2 8.42 21.11 -8.79
N TYR A 3 7.53 20.47 -9.51
CA TYR A 3 6.21 21.05 -9.76
C TYR A 3 5.39 20.83 -8.48
N THR A 4 5.21 21.88 -7.70
CA THR A 4 4.27 21.85 -6.59
C THR A 4 2.90 22.14 -7.19
N ASN A 5 2.08 21.12 -7.37
CA ASN A 5 0.68 21.32 -7.71
C ASN A 5 -0.05 21.71 -6.43
N LEU A 6 -0.63 22.91 -6.41
CA LEU A 6 -1.41 23.43 -5.28
C LEU A 6 -2.86 22.93 -5.26
N MET A 7 -3.25 22.11 -6.22
CA MET A 7 -4.60 21.52 -6.28
C MET A 7 -4.73 20.41 -5.23
N SER A 8 -5.85 20.41 -4.52
CA SER A 8 -6.22 19.34 -3.61
C SER A 8 -6.62 18.07 -4.36
N PRO A 9 -6.68 16.90 -3.70
CA PRO A 9 -7.28 15.69 -4.29
C PRO A 9 -8.71 15.93 -4.79
N ASP A 10 -9.49 16.75 -4.08
CA ASP A 10 -10.86 17.11 -4.46
C ASP A 10 -10.89 17.91 -5.77
N ASP A 11 -9.96 18.86 -5.95
CA ASP A 11 -9.86 19.64 -7.18
C ASP A 11 -9.59 18.72 -8.37
N HIS A 12 -8.65 17.78 -8.23
CA HIS A 12 -8.35 16.78 -9.26
C HIS A 12 -9.53 15.88 -9.57
N TYR A 13 -10.27 15.47 -8.54
CA TYR A 13 -11.47 14.65 -8.72
C TYR A 13 -12.57 15.44 -9.43
N GLN A 14 -12.75 16.74 -9.11
CA GLN A 14 -13.67 17.62 -9.84
C GLN A 14 -13.27 17.82 -11.30
N ASP A 15 -11.99 17.94 -11.59
CA ASP A 15 -11.52 18.04 -12.98
C ASP A 15 -11.78 16.76 -13.77
N LEU A 16 -11.59 15.58 -13.14
CA LEU A 16 -11.97 14.31 -13.75
C LEU A 16 -13.46 14.30 -14.12
N LYS A 17 -14.35 14.71 -13.21
CA LYS A 17 -15.80 14.78 -13.47
C LYS A 17 -16.12 15.77 -14.62
N ARG A 18 -15.44 16.91 -14.68
CA ARG A 18 -15.60 17.89 -15.79
C ARG A 18 -15.20 17.29 -17.14
N VAL A 19 -14.10 16.53 -17.18
CA VAL A 19 -13.67 15.82 -18.41
C VAL A 19 -14.71 14.78 -18.83
N ILE A 20 -15.20 13.96 -17.90
CA ILE A 20 -16.25 12.96 -18.18
C ILE A 20 -17.52 13.65 -18.69
N ALA A 21 -17.95 14.75 -18.08
CA ALA A 21 -19.12 15.51 -18.54
C ALA A 21 -18.93 16.09 -19.95
N ALA A 22 -17.72 16.59 -20.26
CA ALA A 22 -17.42 17.17 -21.57
C ALA A 22 -17.46 16.15 -22.72
N ILE A 23 -17.15 14.89 -22.45
CA ILE A 23 -17.21 13.79 -23.43
C ILE A 23 -18.57 13.07 -23.45
N GLY A 24 -19.49 13.42 -22.56
CA GLY A 24 -20.81 12.84 -22.44
C GLY A 24 -21.60 12.90 -23.75
N GLY A 25 -22.21 11.76 -24.16
CA GLY A 25 -22.93 11.61 -25.43
C GLY A 25 -22.07 11.55 -26.69
N LYS A 26 -20.72 11.63 -26.57
CA LYS A 26 -19.78 11.52 -27.70
C LYS A 26 -19.01 10.19 -27.70
N ALA A 27 -18.66 9.71 -26.51
CA ALA A 27 -17.95 8.44 -26.36
C ALA A 27 -18.92 7.27 -26.31
N ARG A 28 -18.54 6.15 -26.94
CA ARG A 28 -19.28 4.89 -26.84
C ARG A 28 -19.08 4.23 -25.48
N ARG A 29 -17.89 4.43 -24.89
CA ARG A 29 -17.49 3.84 -23.63
C ARG A 29 -16.55 4.81 -22.90
N VAL A 30 -16.68 4.94 -21.60
CA VAL A 30 -15.79 5.72 -20.75
C VAL A 30 -15.18 4.76 -19.72
N ASN A 31 -13.87 4.63 -19.75
CA ASN A 31 -13.09 3.94 -18.72
C ASN A 31 -12.19 4.96 -18.01
N VAL A 32 -12.12 4.87 -16.70
CA VAL A 32 -11.26 5.73 -15.87
C VAL A 32 -10.08 4.91 -15.37
N ILE A 33 -8.88 5.37 -15.65
CA ILE A 33 -7.66 4.87 -15.02
C ILE A 33 -7.26 5.88 -13.95
N MET A 34 -7.38 5.49 -12.69
CA MET A 34 -7.07 6.30 -11.53
C MET A 34 -5.94 5.62 -10.76
N PRO A 35 -4.67 5.93 -11.05
CA PRO A 35 -3.53 5.20 -10.47
C PRO A 35 -3.56 5.15 -8.94
N TYR A 36 -3.83 6.27 -8.29
CA TYR A 36 -4.11 6.36 -6.86
C TYR A 36 -5.61 6.59 -6.67
N LEU A 37 -6.28 5.63 -6.03
CA LEU A 37 -7.74 5.70 -5.88
C LEU A 37 -8.14 6.85 -4.96
N TYR A 38 -8.97 7.78 -5.48
CA TYR A 38 -9.49 8.90 -4.71
C TYR A 38 -10.25 8.39 -3.48
N GLU A 39 -9.92 8.94 -2.31
CA GLU A 39 -10.44 8.53 -1.01
C GLU A 39 -10.30 7.02 -0.70
N GLY A 40 -9.32 6.35 -1.33
CA GLY A 40 -9.12 4.90 -1.22
C GLY A 40 -8.92 4.40 0.22
N ARG A 41 -8.43 5.24 1.15
CA ARG A 41 -8.31 4.91 2.57
C ARG A 41 -9.63 4.99 3.34
N GLN A 42 -10.63 5.69 2.80
CA GLN A 42 -11.98 5.78 3.34
C GLN A 42 -12.89 4.73 2.70
N SER A 43 -12.45 3.47 2.69
CA SER A 43 -13.12 2.32 2.08
C SER A 43 -14.06 1.58 3.03
N LYS A 44 -13.94 1.82 4.32
CA LYS A 44 -14.76 1.23 5.39
C LYS A 44 -15.39 2.30 6.24
N ARG A 45 -16.58 2.01 6.76
CA ARG A 45 -17.31 2.90 7.66
C ARG A 45 -17.52 2.24 9.00
N ILE A 46 -17.08 2.92 10.06
CA ILE A 46 -17.29 2.51 11.46
C ILE A 46 -18.06 3.64 12.14
N GLY A 47 -19.35 3.39 12.44
CA GLY A 47 -20.20 4.40 13.07
C GLY A 47 -20.74 5.45 12.10
N ARG A 48 -20.71 6.73 12.48
CA ARG A 48 -21.25 7.87 11.72
C ARG A 48 -20.18 8.56 10.87
N GLU A 49 -19.51 7.80 10.04
CA GLU A 49 -18.50 8.30 9.09
C GLU A 49 -19.08 8.32 7.68
N SER A 50 -18.56 9.17 6.83
CA SER A 50 -18.79 9.09 5.40
C SER A 50 -18.03 7.89 4.79
N LEU A 51 -18.56 7.33 3.70
CA LEU A 51 -17.91 6.29 2.92
C LEU A 51 -17.46 6.89 1.57
N ASP A 52 -16.49 7.79 1.63
CA ASP A 52 -16.15 8.67 0.53
C ASP A 52 -15.66 7.93 -0.70
N CYS A 53 -14.88 6.87 -0.53
CA CYS A 53 -14.41 6.05 -1.64
C CYS A 53 -15.59 5.44 -2.42
N ALA A 54 -16.54 4.79 -1.75
CA ALA A 54 -17.69 4.19 -2.41
C ALA A 54 -18.60 5.26 -3.05
N THR A 55 -18.80 6.38 -2.37
CA THR A 55 -19.59 7.50 -2.88
C THR A 55 -19.01 8.06 -4.17
N SER A 56 -17.70 8.26 -4.22
CA SER A 56 -17.01 8.75 -5.42
C SER A 56 -17.09 7.76 -6.60
N LEU A 57 -16.95 6.46 -6.34
CA LEU A 57 -17.14 5.44 -7.37
C LEU A 57 -18.56 5.48 -7.95
N HIS A 58 -19.59 5.61 -7.08
CA HIS A 58 -20.98 5.75 -7.51
C HIS A 58 -21.21 7.00 -8.34
N GLU A 59 -20.63 8.14 -7.98
CA GLU A 59 -20.71 9.37 -8.79
C GLU A 59 -20.19 9.15 -10.20
N LEU A 60 -18.99 8.55 -10.36
CA LEU A 60 -18.41 8.27 -11.67
C LEU A 60 -19.28 7.33 -12.51
N ILE A 61 -19.84 6.31 -11.89
CA ILE A 61 -20.74 5.36 -12.55
C ILE A 61 -22.02 6.05 -13.03
N HIS A 62 -22.64 6.91 -12.19
CA HIS A 62 -23.81 7.70 -12.58
C HIS A 62 -23.50 8.68 -13.72
N MET A 63 -22.25 9.10 -13.88
CA MET A 63 -21.79 9.91 -15.01
C MET A 63 -21.52 9.09 -16.29
N GLY A 64 -21.73 7.75 -16.26
CA GLY A 64 -21.56 6.89 -17.41
C GLY A 64 -20.20 6.21 -17.54
N VAL A 65 -19.40 6.16 -16.47
CA VAL A 65 -18.17 5.37 -16.45
C VAL A 65 -18.52 3.89 -16.37
N GLU A 66 -17.98 3.10 -17.29
CA GLU A 66 -18.21 1.65 -17.34
C GLU A 66 -17.22 0.86 -16.49
N ASN A 67 -15.94 1.24 -16.56
CA ASN A 67 -14.89 0.56 -15.84
C ASN A 67 -13.98 1.56 -15.12
N ILE A 68 -13.57 1.21 -13.91
CA ILE A 68 -12.58 1.94 -13.11
C ILE A 68 -11.39 1.01 -12.88
N ILE A 69 -10.20 1.48 -13.23
CA ILE A 69 -8.94 0.75 -13.08
C ILE A 69 -8.07 1.55 -12.12
N THR A 70 -7.58 0.90 -11.07
CA THR A 70 -6.65 1.49 -10.11
C THR A 70 -5.45 0.58 -9.89
N PHE A 71 -4.44 1.09 -9.18
CA PHE A 71 -3.32 0.27 -8.76
C PHE A 71 -3.41 0.06 -7.26
N ASP A 72 -3.24 -1.17 -6.83
CA ASP A 72 -3.08 -1.61 -5.45
C ASP A 72 -4.04 -0.90 -4.47
N ALA A 73 -5.34 -1.05 -4.69
CA ALA A 73 -6.36 -0.46 -3.85
C ALA A 73 -6.10 -0.82 -2.38
N HIS A 74 -6.16 0.19 -1.50
CA HIS A 74 -5.91 0.03 -0.06
C HIS A 74 -6.75 -1.09 0.55
N ASP A 75 -8.01 -1.14 0.18
CA ASP A 75 -8.91 -2.27 0.46
C ASP A 75 -9.51 -2.77 -0.86
N PRO A 76 -9.11 -3.96 -1.35
CA PRO A 76 -9.66 -4.50 -2.60
C PRO A 76 -11.16 -4.84 -2.52
N GLN A 77 -11.74 -4.93 -1.32
CA GLN A 77 -13.17 -5.17 -1.15
C GLN A 77 -14.03 -3.97 -1.56
N ILE A 78 -13.44 -2.81 -1.81
CA ILE A 78 -14.16 -1.63 -2.33
C ILE A 78 -14.86 -1.93 -3.67
N GLN A 79 -14.38 -2.91 -4.45
CA GLN A 79 -15.08 -3.40 -5.65
C GLN A 79 -16.53 -3.82 -5.38
N ASN A 80 -16.85 -4.25 -4.16
CA ASN A 80 -18.20 -4.66 -3.77
C ASN A 80 -19.19 -3.47 -3.72
N ALA A 81 -18.69 -2.23 -3.70
CA ALA A 81 -19.54 -1.05 -3.82
C ALA A 81 -20.12 -0.88 -5.23
N THR A 82 -19.56 -1.53 -6.25
CA THR A 82 -19.94 -1.38 -7.66
C THR A 82 -20.19 -2.71 -8.35
N PRO A 83 -21.13 -3.55 -7.85
CA PRO A 83 -21.24 -4.96 -8.24
C PRO A 83 -21.66 -5.18 -9.71
N LEU A 84 -22.19 -4.16 -10.37
CA LEU A 84 -22.67 -4.23 -11.78
C LEU A 84 -21.72 -3.53 -12.76
N HIS A 85 -20.59 -3.00 -12.29
CA HIS A 85 -19.63 -2.25 -13.11
C HIS A 85 -18.23 -2.82 -12.94
N GLY A 86 -17.39 -2.63 -13.94
CA GLY A 86 -16.00 -3.10 -13.91
C GLY A 86 -15.17 -2.29 -12.91
N PHE A 87 -14.52 -2.97 -11.99
CA PHE A 87 -13.50 -2.43 -11.10
C PHE A 87 -12.30 -3.36 -11.09
N GLU A 88 -11.16 -2.82 -11.44
CA GLU A 88 -9.91 -3.59 -11.51
C GLU A 88 -8.83 -2.94 -10.64
N THR A 89 -8.17 -3.75 -9.82
CA THR A 89 -6.99 -3.33 -9.07
C THR A 89 -5.76 -4.09 -9.57
N VAL A 90 -4.75 -3.35 -10.03
CA VAL A 90 -3.52 -3.91 -10.59
C VAL A 90 -2.43 -3.91 -9.53
N HIS A 91 -1.86 -5.08 -9.22
CA HIS A 91 -0.76 -5.20 -8.26
C HIS A 91 0.60 -5.03 -8.94
N PRO A 92 1.50 -4.18 -8.41
CA PRO A 92 2.84 -3.97 -8.97
C PRO A 92 3.85 -5.06 -8.57
N SER A 93 3.42 -6.14 -7.94
CA SER A 93 4.26 -7.23 -7.40
C SER A 93 5.30 -7.74 -8.41
N TYR A 94 4.90 -7.93 -9.66
CA TYR A 94 5.83 -8.34 -10.72
C TYR A 94 6.96 -7.34 -10.93
N GLN A 95 6.67 -6.05 -10.86
CA GLN A 95 7.69 -4.99 -11.05
C GLN A 95 8.67 -4.95 -9.89
N PHE A 96 8.22 -5.20 -8.66
CA PHE A 96 9.09 -5.29 -7.49
C PHE A 96 10.02 -6.49 -7.58
N ILE A 97 9.49 -7.68 -7.91
CA ILE A 97 10.30 -8.89 -8.10
C ILE A 97 11.34 -8.67 -9.20
N LYS A 98 10.91 -8.14 -10.35
CA LYS A 98 11.82 -7.85 -11.48
C LYS A 98 12.92 -6.86 -11.08
N ALA A 99 12.59 -5.82 -10.31
CA ALA A 99 13.56 -4.84 -9.85
C ALA A 99 14.56 -5.46 -8.86
N LEU A 100 14.09 -6.31 -7.94
CA LEU A 100 14.95 -7.02 -6.99
C LEU A 100 15.90 -7.96 -7.72
N LEU A 101 15.41 -8.84 -8.57
CA LEU A 101 16.23 -9.79 -9.33
C LEU A 101 17.27 -9.11 -10.23
N LYS A 102 16.96 -7.91 -10.74
CA LYS A 102 17.91 -7.14 -11.55
C LYS A 102 19.03 -6.52 -10.72
N ASN A 103 18.73 -6.12 -9.48
CA ASN A 103 19.65 -5.32 -8.67
C ASN A 103 20.32 -6.11 -7.53
N GLU A 104 19.86 -7.33 -7.23
CA GLU A 104 20.42 -8.19 -6.20
C GLU A 104 20.96 -9.47 -6.81
N GLN A 105 22.30 -9.55 -6.92
CA GLN A 105 22.97 -10.77 -7.34
C GLN A 105 22.98 -11.78 -6.19
N GLY A 106 22.61 -13.03 -6.49
CA GLY A 106 22.62 -14.10 -5.48
C GLY A 106 21.43 -14.12 -4.54
N LEU A 107 20.33 -13.45 -4.89
CA LEU A 107 19.08 -13.56 -4.14
C LEU A 107 18.48 -14.96 -4.31
N HIS A 108 18.34 -15.69 -3.21
CA HIS A 108 17.72 -17.00 -3.16
C HIS A 108 16.27 -16.87 -2.70
N ILE A 109 15.31 -17.14 -3.60
CA ILE A 109 13.87 -17.06 -3.30
C ILE A 109 13.36 -18.47 -3.06
N ASP A 110 13.45 -18.93 -1.83
CA ASP A 110 12.97 -20.20 -1.32
C ASP A 110 12.61 -20.08 0.18
N ASN A 111 11.96 -21.09 0.74
CA ASN A 111 11.51 -21.05 2.13
C ASN A 111 12.63 -21.05 3.19
N GLU A 112 13.85 -21.46 2.82
CA GLU A 112 14.98 -21.44 3.76
C GLU A 112 15.59 -20.05 3.87
N HIS A 113 15.61 -19.29 2.76
CA HIS A 113 16.38 -18.07 2.66
C HIS A 113 15.52 -16.80 2.53
N PHE A 114 14.21 -16.94 2.26
CA PHE A 114 13.37 -15.80 1.92
C PHE A 114 11.99 -15.85 2.56
N MET A 115 11.43 -14.68 2.91
CA MET A 115 10.08 -14.58 3.45
C MET A 115 9.44 -13.23 3.13
N ILE A 116 8.12 -13.23 3.00
CA ILE A 116 7.33 -12.00 2.84
C ILE A 116 6.76 -11.59 4.20
N ILE A 117 6.83 -10.28 4.50
CA ILE A 117 6.34 -9.74 5.76
C ILE A 117 5.26 -8.70 5.49
N SER A 118 4.15 -8.84 6.18
CA SER A 118 3.13 -7.80 6.30
C SER A 118 3.43 -6.90 7.51
N PRO A 119 3.51 -5.57 7.35
CA PRO A 119 3.74 -4.66 8.47
C PRO A 119 2.57 -4.58 9.45
N ASP A 120 1.37 -4.89 8.99
CA ASP A 120 0.14 -4.94 9.80
C ASP A 120 -0.96 -5.76 9.11
N GLU A 121 -2.14 -5.79 9.73
CA GLU A 121 -3.30 -6.55 9.24
C GLU A 121 -3.83 -6.02 7.90
N GLY A 122 -3.70 -4.70 7.64
CA GLY A 122 -4.18 -4.07 6.42
C GLY A 122 -3.46 -4.57 5.17
N SER A 123 -2.17 -4.88 5.29
CA SER A 123 -1.34 -5.35 4.18
C SER A 123 -1.25 -6.87 4.04
N MET A 124 -1.96 -7.63 4.90
CA MET A 124 -1.88 -9.09 4.95
C MET A 124 -2.24 -9.75 3.61
N ASN A 125 -3.34 -9.36 2.98
CA ASN A 125 -3.76 -9.94 1.70
C ASN A 125 -2.73 -9.73 0.59
N ARG A 126 -2.06 -8.58 0.59
CA ARG A 126 -0.98 -8.24 -0.33
C ARG A 126 0.24 -9.11 -0.10
N ALA A 127 0.61 -9.33 1.16
CA ALA A 127 1.71 -10.21 1.53
C ALA A 127 1.41 -11.68 1.16
N ILE A 128 0.19 -12.17 1.42
CA ILE A 128 -0.26 -13.52 1.02
C ILE A 128 -0.17 -13.68 -0.50
N TYR A 129 -0.66 -12.69 -1.25
CA TYR A 129 -0.62 -12.74 -2.72
C TYR A 129 0.82 -12.87 -3.24
N LEU A 130 1.74 -12.04 -2.73
CA LEU A 130 3.15 -12.08 -3.13
C LEU A 130 3.84 -13.38 -2.70
N ALA A 131 3.60 -13.85 -1.47
CA ALA A 131 4.15 -15.10 -0.95
C ALA A 131 3.71 -16.30 -1.79
N ASN A 132 2.43 -16.36 -2.18
CA ASN A 132 1.90 -17.42 -3.04
C ASN A 132 2.54 -17.41 -4.44
N ILE A 133 2.76 -16.23 -5.03
CA ILE A 133 3.44 -16.14 -6.34
C ILE A 133 4.87 -16.66 -6.26
N LEU A 134 5.58 -16.36 -5.17
CA LEU A 134 6.97 -16.74 -4.99
C LEU A 134 7.14 -18.15 -4.40
N GLY A 135 6.09 -18.75 -3.87
CA GLY A 135 6.15 -20.06 -3.21
C GLY A 135 6.93 -20.02 -1.91
N VAL A 136 6.86 -18.92 -1.15
CA VAL A 136 7.58 -18.72 0.11
C VAL A 136 6.65 -18.46 1.27
N ASP A 137 7.15 -18.64 2.49
CA ASP A 137 6.43 -18.34 3.71
C ASP A 137 6.15 -16.84 3.88
N MET A 138 5.15 -16.53 4.69
CA MET A 138 4.88 -15.17 5.14
C MET A 138 4.83 -15.07 6.65
N GLY A 139 5.13 -13.88 7.15
CA GLY A 139 4.88 -13.45 8.51
C GLY A 139 4.16 -12.11 8.55
N MET A 140 3.65 -11.73 9.71
CA MET A 140 3.02 -10.43 9.89
C MET A 140 3.29 -9.87 11.28
N TYR A 141 3.21 -8.55 11.38
CA TYR A 141 3.15 -7.88 12.67
C TYR A 141 1.72 -7.48 13.03
N TYR A 142 1.40 -7.66 14.29
CA TYR A 142 0.15 -7.29 14.91
C TYR A 142 0.38 -6.17 15.93
N LYS A 143 -0.44 -5.11 15.87
CA LYS A 143 -0.40 -3.99 16.82
C LYS A 143 -1.30 -4.30 18.00
N ARG A 144 -0.73 -4.76 19.12
CA ARG A 144 -1.48 -4.92 20.35
C ARG A 144 -1.69 -3.57 21.03
N LEU A 145 -2.95 -3.19 21.23
CA LEU A 145 -3.32 -1.92 21.88
C LEU A 145 -3.38 -2.10 23.40
N ASP A 146 -3.02 -1.05 24.12
CA ASP A 146 -3.19 -0.99 25.58
C ASP A 146 -4.59 -0.45 25.91
N TYR A 147 -5.53 -1.35 26.10
CA TYR A 147 -6.92 -0.99 26.42
C TYR A 147 -7.10 -0.41 27.82
N SER A 148 -6.07 -0.48 28.68
CA SER A 148 -6.09 0.13 30.03
C SER A 148 -5.88 1.65 29.99
N LYS A 149 -5.39 2.17 28.87
CA LYS A 149 -5.09 3.58 28.66
C LYS A 149 -5.93 4.14 27.52
N ASN A 150 -6.37 5.38 27.69
CA ASN A 150 -7.03 6.15 26.65
C ASN A 150 -6.33 7.51 26.57
N VAL A 151 -5.73 7.80 25.41
CA VAL A 151 -5.06 9.07 25.13
C VAL A 151 -5.79 9.69 23.92
N ASP A 152 -6.42 10.82 24.13
CA ASP A 152 -7.18 11.55 23.10
C ASP A 152 -8.20 10.69 22.35
N GLY A 153 -8.91 9.81 23.09
CA GLY A 153 -9.92 8.92 22.51
C GLY A 153 -9.37 7.68 21.81
N ARG A 154 -8.05 7.43 21.87
CA ARG A 154 -7.39 6.28 21.27
C ARG A 154 -6.61 5.47 22.30
N HIS A 155 -6.56 4.16 22.07
CA HIS A 155 -5.71 3.28 22.86
C HIS A 155 -4.29 3.28 22.27
N PRO A 156 -3.25 3.57 23.07
CA PRO A 156 -1.87 3.54 22.57
C PRO A 156 -1.44 2.12 22.22
N ILE A 157 -0.47 2.01 21.30
CA ILE A 157 0.14 0.72 20.93
C ILE A 157 0.98 0.26 22.13
N ALA A 158 0.63 -0.91 22.69
CA ALA A 158 1.37 -1.52 23.79
C ALA A 158 2.59 -2.30 23.28
N ALA A 159 2.44 -3.01 22.17
CA ALA A 159 3.50 -3.81 21.58
C ALA A 159 3.23 -4.11 20.11
N TYR A 160 4.31 -4.43 19.38
CA TYR A 160 4.27 -5.07 18.08
C TYR A 160 4.59 -6.55 18.27
N GLU A 161 3.67 -7.41 17.96
CA GLU A 161 3.86 -8.86 18.08
C GLU A 161 3.99 -9.50 16.70
N PHE A 162 4.99 -10.35 16.54
CA PHE A 162 5.25 -11.04 15.28
C PHE A 162 4.54 -12.39 15.26
N LEU A 163 3.83 -12.66 14.19
CA LEU A 163 3.16 -13.90 13.88
C LEU A 163 3.75 -14.49 12.60
N GLY A 164 4.40 -15.62 12.68
CA GLY A 164 5.01 -16.30 11.54
C GLY A 164 6.19 -17.18 11.90
N PRO A 165 6.81 -17.83 10.90
CA PRO A 165 8.03 -18.62 11.08
C PRO A 165 9.22 -17.75 11.50
N ASN A 166 10.32 -18.42 11.91
CA ASN A 166 11.54 -17.73 12.30
C ASN A 166 12.14 -16.97 11.09
N VAL A 167 12.51 -15.71 11.31
CA VAL A 167 13.11 -14.82 10.30
C VAL A 167 14.63 -14.77 10.34
N ALA A 168 15.26 -15.39 11.35
CA ALA A 168 16.69 -15.32 11.53
C ALA A 168 17.46 -15.88 10.30
N GLY A 169 18.35 -15.09 9.74
CA GLY A 169 19.16 -15.42 8.57
C GLY A 169 18.42 -15.32 7.22
N LYS A 170 17.11 -15.05 7.21
CA LYS A 170 16.34 -14.92 5.96
C LYS A 170 16.36 -13.49 5.44
N ASP A 171 16.40 -13.36 4.12
CA ASP A 171 16.12 -12.10 3.42
C ASP A 171 14.61 -11.86 3.37
N LEU A 172 14.18 -10.63 3.56
CA LEU A 172 12.77 -10.30 3.74
C LEU A 172 12.30 -9.24 2.75
N ILE A 173 11.10 -9.42 2.18
CA ILE A 173 10.33 -8.30 1.63
C ILE A 173 9.28 -7.87 2.65
N LEU A 174 9.35 -6.62 3.04
CA LEU A 174 8.30 -5.94 3.81
C LEU A 174 7.44 -5.15 2.82
N ILE A 175 6.18 -5.58 2.63
CA ILE A 175 5.31 -5.04 1.57
C ILE A 175 4.09 -4.31 2.14
N ASP A 176 3.82 -3.12 1.58
CA ASP A 176 2.67 -2.29 1.92
C ASP A 176 2.07 -1.65 0.65
N ASP A 177 0.86 -1.09 0.70
CA ASP A 177 0.31 -0.31 -0.40
C ASP A 177 0.94 1.09 -0.46
N MET A 178 1.12 1.73 0.68
CA MET A 178 1.67 3.08 0.72
C MET A 178 2.60 3.32 1.90
N ILE A 179 3.61 4.13 1.66
CA ILE A 179 4.47 4.70 2.68
C ILE A 179 4.12 6.18 2.82
N SER A 180 3.43 6.54 3.90
CA SER A 180 3.13 7.93 4.26
C SER A 180 4.29 8.53 5.07
N SER A 181 4.22 8.57 6.40
CA SER A 181 5.31 9.03 7.26
C SER A 181 6.48 8.04 7.34
N GLY A 182 6.24 6.77 7.08
CA GLY A 182 7.23 5.69 7.15
C GLY A 182 7.49 5.14 8.56
N GLU A 183 6.86 5.68 9.60
CA GLU A 183 7.12 5.26 10.98
C GLU A 183 6.85 3.77 11.22
N THR A 184 5.72 3.27 10.75
CA THR A 184 5.36 1.86 10.93
C THR A 184 6.35 0.94 10.23
N ILE A 185 6.63 1.17 8.95
CA ILE A 185 7.47 0.27 8.15
C ILE A 185 8.93 0.26 8.65
N LEU A 186 9.47 1.41 9.04
CA LEU A 186 10.82 1.51 9.60
C LEU A 186 10.91 0.86 10.99
N LYS A 187 9.88 1.05 11.84
CA LYS A 187 9.81 0.38 13.14
C LYS A 187 9.80 -1.15 12.99
N ILE A 188 8.98 -1.66 12.07
CA ILE A 188 8.89 -3.11 11.80
C ILE A 188 10.22 -3.64 11.25
N ALA A 189 10.85 -2.92 10.31
CA ALA A 189 12.17 -3.30 9.79
C ALA A 189 13.23 -3.39 10.89
N SER A 190 13.25 -2.44 11.82
CA SER A 190 14.14 -2.47 13.00
C SER A 190 13.90 -3.71 13.86
N LEU A 191 12.62 -4.02 14.18
CA LEU A 191 12.27 -5.19 14.97
C LEU A 191 12.65 -6.51 14.26
N LEU A 192 12.59 -6.56 12.94
CA LEU A 192 13.04 -7.72 12.15
C LEU A 192 14.55 -7.88 12.20
N LYS A 193 15.31 -6.79 12.13
CA LYS A 193 16.78 -6.82 12.32
C LYS A 193 17.15 -7.31 13.73
N GLU A 194 16.46 -6.85 14.77
CA GLU A 194 16.64 -7.35 16.15
C GLU A 194 16.38 -8.87 16.27
N ARG A 195 15.51 -9.43 15.41
CA ARG A 195 15.25 -10.88 15.30
C ARG A 195 16.25 -11.64 14.44
N GLY A 196 17.28 -10.97 13.95
CA GLY A 196 18.36 -11.57 13.16
C GLY A 196 18.03 -11.75 11.69
N ALA A 197 17.09 -11.01 11.12
CA ALA A 197 16.83 -11.02 9.68
C ALA A 197 18.08 -10.62 8.89
N GLY A 198 18.23 -11.22 7.70
CA GLY A 198 19.24 -10.87 6.72
C GLY A 198 18.97 -9.52 6.07
N LYS A 199 18.93 -9.48 4.75
CA LYS A 199 18.56 -8.26 4.02
C LYS A 199 17.07 -7.97 4.15
N ILE A 200 16.73 -6.70 4.24
CA ILE A 200 15.33 -6.23 4.27
C ILE A 200 15.07 -5.30 3.11
N TYR A 201 14.11 -5.67 2.28
CA TYR A 201 13.64 -4.91 1.14
C TYR A 201 12.27 -4.32 1.45
N LEU A 202 12.16 -3.00 1.48
CA LEU A 202 10.90 -2.31 1.66
C LEU A 202 10.26 -2.12 0.29
N CYS A 203 9.02 -2.59 0.11
CA CYS A 203 8.27 -2.46 -1.14
C CYS A 203 6.94 -1.77 -0.88
N SER A 204 6.64 -0.73 -1.63
CA SER A 204 5.37 -0.01 -1.52
C SER A 204 4.93 0.52 -2.87
N THR A 205 3.65 0.38 -3.18
CA THR A 205 3.09 0.91 -4.42
C THR A 205 3.16 2.43 -4.46
N PHE A 206 2.82 3.09 -3.35
CA PHE A 206 2.76 4.55 -3.28
C PHE A 206 3.76 5.09 -2.24
N GLY A 207 4.84 5.68 -2.72
CA GLY A 207 5.81 6.38 -1.88
C GLY A 207 5.41 7.83 -1.71
N LEU A 208 4.59 8.15 -0.70
CA LEU A 208 4.11 9.51 -0.44
C LEU A 208 5.14 10.35 0.31
N PHE A 209 5.90 9.74 1.23
CA PHE A 209 6.99 10.36 2.02
C PHE A 209 6.63 11.72 2.61
N THR A 210 5.49 11.79 3.30
CA THR A 210 4.87 13.04 3.78
C THR A 210 5.77 13.86 4.71
N ASP A 211 6.68 13.20 5.46
CA ASP A 211 7.57 13.85 6.43
C ASP A 211 9.00 14.06 5.92
N SER A 212 9.32 13.67 4.72
CA SER A 212 10.62 13.68 4.05
C SER A 212 11.30 12.31 3.99
N LEU A 213 12.31 12.21 3.13
CA LEU A 213 13.13 10.99 2.99
C LEU A 213 14.25 10.87 4.05
N LYS A 214 14.53 11.93 4.80
CA LYS A 214 15.68 11.96 5.72
C LYS A 214 15.72 10.79 6.70
N LYS A 215 14.58 10.43 7.30
CA LYS A 215 14.50 9.26 8.21
C LYS A 215 14.76 7.92 7.53
N PHE A 216 14.48 7.82 6.22
CA PHE A 216 14.82 6.63 5.43
C PHE A 216 16.32 6.56 5.14
N ASP A 217 16.94 7.71 4.82
CA ASP A 217 18.39 7.78 4.63
C ASP A 217 19.11 7.39 5.93
N GLU A 218 18.72 7.96 7.06
CA GLU A 218 19.27 7.64 8.39
C GLU A 218 19.08 6.15 8.75
N ALA A 219 17.91 5.57 8.48
CA ALA A 219 17.61 4.16 8.75
C ALA A 219 18.41 3.22 7.81
N HIS A 220 18.60 3.61 6.56
CA HIS A 220 19.42 2.86 5.61
C HIS A 220 20.90 2.87 6.02
N GLU A 221 21.44 4.05 6.38
CA GLU A 221 22.82 4.18 6.89
C GLU A 221 23.03 3.37 8.18
N ALA A 222 22.01 3.28 9.03
CA ALA A 222 22.03 2.44 10.24
C ALA A 222 21.84 0.93 9.95
N GLY A 223 21.65 0.52 8.69
CA GLY A 223 21.48 -0.88 8.30
C GLY A 223 20.13 -1.49 8.68
N VAL A 224 19.10 -0.67 8.90
CA VAL A 224 17.75 -1.12 9.24
C VAL A 224 17.07 -1.81 8.05
N PHE A 225 17.34 -1.34 6.84
CA PHE A 225 16.91 -1.97 5.60
C PHE A 225 17.97 -1.80 4.50
N ASP A 226 17.89 -2.61 3.46
CA ASP A 226 18.89 -2.62 2.39
C ASP A 226 18.43 -1.86 1.15
N LYS A 227 17.15 -1.95 0.78
CA LYS A 227 16.58 -1.21 -0.35
C LYS A 227 15.13 -0.83 -0.09
N LEU A 228 14.76 0.32 -0.65
CA LEU A 228 13.39 0.80 -0.74
C LEU A 228 12.97 0.86 -2.21
N LEU A 229 11.90 0.16 -2.55
CA LEU A 229 11.32 0.09 -3.88
C LEU A 229 9.90 0.68 -3.86
N THR A 230 9.66 1.62 -4.73
CA THR A 230 8.32 2.19 -4.94
C THR A 230 8.06 2.38 -6.42
N THR A 231 6.78 2.56 -6.78
CA THR A 231 6.41 2.91 -8.15
C THR A 231 6.51 4.43 -8.37
N ASN A 232 6.36 4.85 -9.62
CA ASN A 232 6.26 6.27 -9.99
C ASN A 232 4.81 6.71 -10.26
N LEU A 233 3.84 6.06 -9.62
CA LEU A 233 2.41 6.36 -9.80
C LEU A 233 1.96 7.62 -9.05
N VAL A 234 2.74 8.07 -8.08
CA VAL A 234 2.55 9.33 -7.33
C VAL A 234 3.85 10.12 -7.32
N TYR A 235 3.74 11.47 -7.18
CA TYR A 235 4.87 12.41 -7.17
C TYR A 235 4.90 13.19 -5.87
#